data_5131f96c07c6746142fb0e535c4eb7f2
#
_entry.id   5131f96c07c6746142fb0e535c4eb7f2
#
_cell.length_a   1.000
_cell.length_b   1.000
_cell.length_c   1.000
_cell.angle_alpha   90.00
_cell.angle_beta   90.00
_cell.angle_gamma   90.00
#
_symmetry.space_group_name_H-M   'P 1'
#
loop_
_entity.id
_entity.type
_entity.pdbx_description
1 polymer ?
#
loop_
_entity_poly.entity_id
_entity_poly.type
_entity_poly.pdbx_seq_one_letter_code
_entity_poly.pdbx_strand_id
1 'polypeptide(L)'
;MKAVVLVKNAEAHNSFEIREVDQPKAGVGQVLIKVEAFGLNFADIMARQGNYQDCPTLPAVIGYDVVGEVVEIGAGVDNVIVGDRVTAMTR
;
A
#
# COMPACT_ATOMS: atom_id res chain seq x y z
N MET A 1 -8.66 -0.77 -10.08
CA MET A 1 -7.21 -0.72 -9.73
C MET A 1 -6.73 -2.14 -9.42
N LYS A 2 -5.59 -2.50 -9.95
CA LYS A 2 -4.99 -3.80 -9.63
C LYS A 2 -4.08 -3.69 -8.42
N ALA A 3 -4.11 -4.69 -7.56
CA ALA A 3 -3.24 -4.75 -6.38
C ALA A 3 -2.74 -6.18 -6.15
N VAL A 4 -1.55 -6.28 -5.55
CA VAL A 4 -1.04 -7.55 -5.05
C VAL A 4 -1.62 -7.74 -3.65
N VAL A 5 -2.43 -8.79 -3.48
CA VAL A 5 -3.17 -9.06 -2.25
C VAL A 5 -2.59 -10.28 -1.56
N LEU A 6 -2.28 -10.15 -0.28
CA LEU A 6 -1.93 -11.28 0.57
C LEU A 6 -3.22 -12.00 0.95
N VAL A 7 -3.40 -13.22 0.45
CA VAL A 7 -4.65 -13.97 0.62
C VAL A 7 -4.57 -15.04 1.69
N LYS A 8 -3.39 -15.55 1.97
CA LYS A 8 -3.16 -16.55 3.03
C LYS A 8 -1.70 -16.57 3.48
N ASN A 9 -1.45 -17.10 4.65
CA ASN A 9 -0.11 -17.29 5.17
C ASN A 9 0.47 -18.59 4.61
N ALA A 10 1.36 -18.48 3.63
CA ALA A 10 1.97 -19.60 2.93
C ALA A 10 3.30 -19.20 2.31
N GLU A 11 3.85 -20.04 1.45
CA GLU A 11 5.01 -19.69 0.63
C GLU A 11 4.63 -18.62 -0.39
N ALA A 12 5.63 -17.84 -0.86
CA ALA A 12 5.39 -16.65 -1.68
C ALA A 12 4.47 -16.91 -2.88
N HIS A 13 4.70 -18.00 -3.62
CA HIS A 13 3.93 -18.31 -4.82
C HIS A 13 2.47 -18.71 -4.55
N ASN A 14 2.12 -19.02 -3.31
CA ASN A 14 0.77 -19.40 -2.90
C ASN A 14 0.09 -18.35 -2.01
N SER A 15 0.82 -17.32 -1.59
CA SER A 15 0.32 -16.34 -0.62
C SER A 15 -0.31 -15.11 -1.27
N PHE A 16 0.11 -14.77 -2.48
CA PHE A 16 -0.26 -13.53 -3.14
C PHE A 16 -1.07 -13.76 -4.41
N GLU A 17 -2.03 -12.87 -4.64
CA GLU A 17 -2.79 -12.81 -5.89
C GLU A 17 -2.84 -11.37 -6.37
N ILE A 18 -2.89 -11.18 -7.70
CA ILE A 18 -3.21 -9.88 -8.28
C ILE A 18 -4.71 -9.81 -8.43
N ARG A 19 -5.33 -8.86 -7.76
CA ARG A 19 -6.78 -8.66 -7.75
C ARG A 19 -7.16 -7.26 -8.16
N GLU A 20 -8.34 -7.14 -8.75
CA GLU A 20 -8.99 -5.85 -8.94
C GLU A 20 -9.57 -5.39 -7.61
N VAL A 21 -9.24 -4.18 -7.18
CA VAL A 21 -9.75 -3.58 -5.95
C VAL A 21 -10.25 -2.18 -6.24
N ASP A 22 -11.12 -1.66 -5.38
CA ASP A 22 -11.60 -0.29 -5.48
C ASP A 22 -10.46 0.70 -5.34
N GLN A 23 -10.47 1.74 -6.17
CA GLN A 23 -9.50 2.80 -6.05
C GLN A 23 -9.78 3.62 -4.78
N PRO A 24 -8.79 3.79 -3.89
CA PRO A 24 -8.99 4.59 -2.70
C PRO A 24 -9.13 6.08 -3.04
N LYS A 25 -9.63 6.85 -2.09
CA LYS A 25 -9.72 8.31 -2.17
C LYS A 25 -8.92 8.93 -1.03
N ALA A 26 -8.39 10.14 -1.26
CA ALA A 26 -7.71 10.90 -0.22
C ALA A 26 -8.74 11.43 0.78
N GLY A 27 -8.62 10.99 2.03
CA GLY A 27 -9.39 11.54 3.15
C GLY A 27 -8.73 12.79 3.74
N VAL A 28 -9.29 13.30 4.84
CA VAL A 28 -8.72 14.45 5.55
C VAL A 28 -7.29 14.15 6.00
N GLY A 29 -6.35 15.04 5.70
CA GLY A 29 -4.94 14.88 6.03
C GLY A 29 -4.19 13.85 5.18
N GLN A 30 -4.81 13.34 4.12
CA GLN A 30 -4.24 12.29 3.27
C GLN A 30 -4.03 12.77 1.85
N VAL A 31 -3.14 12.08 1.15
CA VAL A 31 -2.95 12.25 -0.30
C VAL A 31 -3.13 10.90 -0.98
N LEU A 32 -3.56 10.94 -2.23
CA LEU A 32 -3.61 9.77 -3.09
C LEU A 32 -2.39 9.78 -4.00
N ILE A 33 -1.62 8.70 -3.96
CA ILE A 33 -0.39 8.55 -4.74
C ILE A 33 -0.63 7.50 -5.83
N LYS A 34 -0.34 7.89 -7.08
CA LYS A 34 -0.23 6.94 -8.17
C LYS A 34 1.13 6.25 -8.06
N VAL A 35 1.13 5.01 -7.60
CA VAL A 35 2.35 4.28 -7.28
C VAL A 35 3.13 3.94 -8.54
N GLU A 36 4.41 4.29 -8.56
CA GLU A 36 5.36 3.90 -9.60
C GLU A 36 6.20 2.71 -9.17
N ALA A 37 6.56 2.65 -7.90
CA ALA A 37 7.34 1.57 -7.32
C ALA A 37 7.07 1.46 -5.81
N PHE A 38 7.28 0.28 -5.27
CA PHE A 38 7.23 0.04 -3.82
C PHE A 38 8.33 -0.93 -3.41
N GLY A 39 8.77 -0.83 -2.15
CA GLY A 39 9.76 -1.74 -1.59
C GLY A 39 9.11 -2.94 -0.91
N LEU A 40 9.86 -4.03 -0.81
CA LEU A 40 9.51 -5.16 0.03
C LEU A 40 10.35 -5.11 1.30
N ASN A 41 9.71 -5.26 2.44
CA ASN A 41 10.32 -5.17 3.75
C ASN A 41 10.26 -6.50 4.49
N PHE A 42 11.08 -6.64 5.52
CA PHE A 42 11.05 -7.83 6.37
C PHE A 42 9.66 -8.07 6.98
N ALA A 43 8.96 -6.98 7.34
CA ALA A 43 7.59 -7.06 7.85
C ALA A 43 6.64 -7.70 6.83
N ASP A 44 6.82 -7.48 5.53
CA ASP A 44 6.01 -8.12 4.49
C ASP A 44 6.22 -9.63 4.45
N ILE A 45 7.46 -10.07 4.64
CA ILE A 45 7.80 -11.51 4.73
C ILE A 45 7.16 -12.11 5.98
N MET A 46 7.24 -11.44 7.11
CA MET A 46 6.61 -11.88 8.35
C MET A 46 5.09 -11.95 8.23
N ALA A 47 4.47 -10.97 7.56
CA ALA A 47 3.04 -10.98 7.30
C ALA A 47 2.63 -12.19 6.44
N ARG A 48 3.40 -12.49 5.40
CA ARG A 48 3.18 -13.66 4.55
C ARG A 48 3.26 -14.96 5.35
N GLN A 49 4.20 -15.04 6.29
CA GLN A 49 4.42 -16.21 7.13
C GLN A 49 3.46 -16.32 8.32
N GLY A 50 2.64 -15.29 8.55
CA GLY A 50 1.70 -15.24 9.66
C GLY A 50 2.32 -14.81 10.98
N ASN A 51 3.53 -14.24 10.96
CA ASN A 51 4.29 -13.90 12.16
C ASN A 51 4.30 -12.41 12.51
N TYR A 52 3.60 -11.59 11.72
CA TYR A 52 3.57 -10.15 11.93
C TYR A 52 2.28 -9.74 12.64
N GLN A 53 2.42 -9.23 13.87
CA GLN A 53 1.28 -8.91 14.74
C GLN A 53 0.40 -7.77 14.19
N ASP A 54 1.00 -6.80 13.51
CA ASP A 54 0.29 -5.64 12.97
C ASP A 54 -0.27 -5.87 11.56
N CYS A 55 -0.19 -7.12 11.07
CA CYS A 55 -0.75 -7.45 9.76
C CYS A 55 -2.27 -7.34 9.80
N PRO A 56 -2.89 -6.66 8.80
CA PRO A 56 -4.34 -6.62 8.71
C PRO A 56 -4.95 -8.00 8.50
N THR A 57 -6.25 -8.10 8.77
CA THR A 57 -7.02 -9.32 8.49
C THR A 57 -6.94 -9.66 7.00
N LEU A 58 -6.61 -10.90 6.68
CA LEU A 58 -6.51 -11.36 5.30
C LEU A 58 -7.88 -11.60 4.67
N PRO A 59 -8.06 -11.38 3.37
CA PRO A 59 -7.08 -10.90 2.40
C PRO A 59 -6.77 -9.40 2.57
N ALA A 60 -5.53 -9.00 2.36
CA ALA A 60 -5.10 -7.62 2.57
C ALA A 60 -4.05 -7.19 1.54
N VAL A 61 -4.05 -5.91 1.21
CA VAL A 61 -2.95 -5.28 0.49
C VAL A 61 -1.92 -4.88 1.53
N ILE A 62 -0.71 -5.40 1.42
CA ILE A 62 0.39 -5.09 2.34
C ILE A 62 1.46 -4.28 1.64
N GLY A 63 2.38 -3.75 2.43
CA GLY A 63 3.48 -2.92 1.96
C GLY A 63 3.57 -1.64 2.77
N TYR A 64 4.77 -1.08 2.88
CA TYR A 64 5.01 0.05 3.77
C TYR A 64 5.69 1.23 3.10
N ASP A 65 6.27 1.03 1.92
CA ASP A 65 7.00 2.08 1.19
C ASP A 65 6.45 2.22 -0.22
N VAL A 66 6.24 3.45 -0.65
CA VAL A 66 5.86 3.74 -2.03
C VAL A 66 6.63 4.95 -2.56
N VAL A 67 6.83 4.96 -3.87
CA VAL A 67 7.28 6.12 -4.64
C VAL A 67 6.24 6.36 -5.72
N GLY A 68 5.81 7.60 -5.89
CA GLY A 68 4.86 7.90 -6.93
C GLY A 68 4.49 9.37 -7.02
N GLU A 69 3.49 9.64 -7.85
CA GLU A 69 2.98 10.99 -8.10
C GLU A 69 1.71 11.23 -7.28
N VAL A 70 1.65 12.39 -6.65
CA VAL A 70 0.43 12.84 -5.96
C VAL A 70 -0.62 13.19 -7.00
N VAL A 71 -1.75 12.51 -6.98
CA VAL A 71 -2.84 12.72 -7.93
C VAL A 71 -4.10 13.31 -7.29
N GLU A 72 -4.20 13.26 -5.96
CA GLU A 72 -5.32 13.83 -5.21
C GLU A 72 -4.83 14.26 -3.82
N ILE A 73 -5.35 15.38 -3.33
CA ILE A 73 -5.01 15.94 -2.01
C ILE A 73 -6.28 16.05 -1.19
N GLY A 74 -6.25 15.48 0.02
CA GLY A 74 -7.33 15.62 0.99
C GLY A 74 -7.31 16.98 1.69
N ALA A 75 -8.40 17.28 2.39
CA ALA A 75 -8.51 18.52 3.15
C ALA A 75 -7.42 18.60 4.24
N GLY A 76 -6.88 19.79 4.45
CA GLY A 76 -5.86 20.04 5.50
C GLY A 76 -4.43 19.73 5.09
N VAL A 77 -4.19 19.25 3.88
CA VAL A 77 -2.85 19.00 3.36
C VAL A 77 -2.34 20.24 2.65
N ASP A 78 -1.20 20.77 3.08
CA ASP A 78 -0.62 22.01 2.55
C ASP A 78 0.87 21.90 2.16
N ASN A 79 1.51 20.76 2.44
CA ASN A 79 2.93 20.55 2.23
C ASN A 79 3.29 19.89 0.90
N VAL A 80 2.30 19.43 0.14
CA VAL A 80 2.48 18.85 -1.19
C VAL A 80 1.36 19.33 -2.12
N ILE A 81 1.58 19.23 -3.41
CA ILE A 81 0.58 19.57 -4.44
C ILE A 81 0.43 18.40 -5.42
N VAL A 82 -0.69 18.40 -6.14
CA VAL A 82 -0.91 17.46 -7.25
C VAL A 82 0.21 17.59 -8.28
N GLY A 83 0.78 16.48 -8.69
CA GLY A 83 1.92 16.43 -9.60
C GLY A 83 3.25 16.23 -8.91
N ASP A 84 3.34 16.41 -7.59
CA ASP A 84 4.57 16.17 -6.85
C ASP A 84 4.93 14.68 -6.88
N ARG A 85 6.22 14.42 -7.04
CA ARG A 85 6.78 13.08 -6.91
C ARG A 85 7.29 12.88 -5.50
N VAL A 86 6.78 11.87 -4.82
CA VAL A 86 7.01 11.68 -3.38
C VAL A 86 7.39 10.25 -3.05
N THR A 87 8.03 10.09 -1.91
CA THR A 87 8.18 8.80 -1.24
C THR A 87 7.37 8.86 0.05
N ALA A 88 6.75 7.74 0.42
CA ALA A 88 5.96 7.68 1.63
C ALA A 88 6.12 6.33 2.33
N MET A 89 6.09 6.37 3.67
CA MET A 89 5.82 5.20 4.48
C MET A 89 4.33 5.09 4.67
N THR A 90 3.78 3.94 4.33
CA THR A 90 2.34 3.68 4.43
C THR A 90 2.04 2.66 5.52
N ARG A 91 0.82 2.69 5.98
CA ARG A 91 0.31 1.70 6.95
C ARG A 91 -1.05 1.20 6.54
#